data_da9987e115e18b201cc1b07284202027
#
_entry.id   da9987e115e18b201cc1b07284202027
#
_cell.length_a   1.000
_cell.length_b   1.000
_cell.length_c   1.000
_cell.angle_alpha   90.00
_cell.angle_beta   90.00
_cell.angle_gamma   90.00
#
_symmetry.space_group_name_H-M   'P 1'
#
loop_
_entity.id
_entity.type
_entity.pdbx_description
1 polymer ?
#
loop_
_entity_poly.entity_id
_entity_poly.type
_entity_poly.pdbx_seq_one_letter_code
_entity_poly.pdbx_strand_id
1 'polypeptide(L)'
;MVIKYADFPMKYVEEKKLKTMYIDDEDYKGYLSQIHIIKTNQPDRSGDENYHGTTENGCKWLEFYPENSNVAMTVGYDIENNILDWYFDIIDRVGIQNGNPYFEDLYLDILMTPDNKIKLLDEDEIKEALEQKQITEEQFKLAYNHANNLIKRIDGKVEELKEFCNKYFEIINLIAEIKDEDIGEKSVPVEKYRVRYGARGIVFKEDGKIAVFNKKAKNEFKLPGGGIDDGETSAEAFKRECFEETGCVVKIVDFIGTIKESKTQDSFKQISYIYVAKVIEETKELHVTEQEKAEGARLFWEEPKKALKLITDCFDKIIASPCEETKKSMYYTKFIVKRDKKILEKYLENK
;
A
#
# COMPACT_ATOMS: atom_id res chain seq x y z
N MET A 1 18.16 -15.05 24.71
CA MET A 1 17.22 -14.25 23.91
C MET A 1 17.91 -13.81 22.63
N VAL A 2 17.21 -13.84 21.51
CA VAL A 2 17.68 -13.37 20.21
C VAL A 2 17.17 -11.94 19.97
N ILE A 3 18.02 -11.07 19.41
CA ILE A 3 17.59 -9.72 19.01
C ILE A 3 17.28 -9.75 17.52
N LYS A 4 16.04 -9.42 17.16
CA LYS A 4 15.60 -9.29 15.77
C LYS A 4 15.45 -7.80 15.42
N TYR A 5 16.17 -7.33 14.40
CA TYR A 5 16.14 -5.95 13.90
C TYR A 5 15.23 -5.83 12.68
N ALA A 6 14.62 -4.66 12.47
CA ALA A 6 13.85 -4.38 11.25
C ALA A 6 14.71 -4.52 9.98
N ASP A 7 15.97 -4.08 10.03
CA ASP A 7 16.94 -4.28 8.94
C ASP A 7 17.78 -5.54 9.17
N PHE A 8 17.22 -6.70 8.91
CA PHE A 8 17.94 -7.97 9.01
C PHE A 8 18.22 -8.57 7.62
N PRO A 9 19.30 -9.39 7.48
CA PRO A 9 19.55 -10.10 6.24
C PRO A 9 18.48 -11.17 6.00
N MET A 10 17.78 -11.05 4.87
CA MET A 10 16.76 -12.04 4.47
C MET A 10 17.37 -13.05 3.51
N LYS A 11 17.16 -14.34 3.78
CA LYS A 11 17.61 -15.41 2.90
C LYS A 11 16.97 -15.26 1.51
N TYR A 12 17.77 -15.38 0.46
CA TYR A 12 17.37 -15.25 -0.94
C TYR A 12 16.96 -13.83 -1.39
N VAL A 13 16.89 -12.83 -0.55
CA VAL A 13 16.62 -11.45 -0.95
C VAL A 13 17.92 -10.74 -1.30
N GLU A 14 18.06 -10.35 -2.58
CA GLU A 14 19.25 -9.66 -3.10
C GLU A 14 19.14 -8.14 -2.94
N GLU A 15 17.93 -7.61 -3.11
CA GLU A 15 17.66 -6.17 -3.02
C GLU A 15 16.33 -5.90 -2.31
N LYS A 16 16.37 -5.05 -1.30
CA LYS A 16 15.18 -4.58 -0.56
C LYS A 16 15.31 -3.10 -0.23
N LYS A 17 14.16 -2.47 0.01
CA LYS A 17 14.08 -1.11 0.57
C LYS A 17 13.44 -1.19 1.94
N LEU A 18 14.03 -0.52 2.91
CA LEU A 18 13.48 -0.36 4.25
C LEU A 18 12.98 1.07 4.43
N LYS A 19 11.81 1.21 5.01
CA LYS A 19 11.25 2.48 5.47
C LYS A 19 10.77 2.31 6.90
N THR A 20 11.10 3.24 7.76
CA THR A 20 10.72 3.19 9.18
C THR A 20 10.15 4.54 9.61
N MET A 21 9.16 4.51 10.48
CA MET A 21 8.57 5.70 11.11
C MET A 21 8.08 5.39 12.51
N TYR A 22 7.96 6.42 13.34
CA TYR A 22 7.34 6.33 14.65
C TYR A 22 5.89 6.77 14.57
N ILE A 23 5.00 6.01 15.18
CA ILE A 23 3.56 6.28 15.27
C ILE A 23 3.22 6.50 16.74
N ASP A 24 2.40 7.50 17.02
CA ASP A 24 1.79 7.76 18.34
C ASP A 24 0.36 8.25 18.09
N ASP A 25 -0.57 7.31 17.99
CA ASP A 25 -2.00 7.60 17.81
C ASP A 25 -2.85 6.79 18.80
N GLU A 26 -4.18 6.87 18.70
CA GLU A 26 -5.12 6.22 19.63
C GLU A 26 -5.06 4.68 19.53
N ASP A 27 -4.71 4.12 18.37
CA ASP A 27 -4.75 2.68 18.13
C ASP A 27 -3.38 2.01 18.26
N TYR A 28 -2.28 2.77 18.03
CA TYR A 28 -0.95 2.21 18.01
C TYR A 28 0.11 3.23 18.46
N LYS A 29 1.03 2.74 19.30
CA LYS A 29 2.22 3.49 19.72
C LYS A 29 3.46 2.63 19.58
N GLY A 30 4.41 3.08 18.74
CA GLY A 30 5.65 2.36 18.49
C GLY A 30 6.25 2.63 17.12
N TYR A 31 7.26 1.84 16.75
CA TYR A 31 7.87 1.93 15.42
C TYR A 31 7.12 1.04 14.44
N LEU A 32 6.92 1.58 13.24
CA LEU A 32 6.39 0.90 12.09
C LEU A 32 7.49 0.83 11.03
N SER A 33 7.80 -0.37 10.54
CA SER A 33 8.77 -0.57 9.46
C SER A 33 8.11 -1.26 8.27
N GLN A 34 8.57 -0.96 7.07
CA GLN A 34 8.18 -1.68 5.87
C GLN A 34 9.41 -2.11 5.09
N ILE A 35 9.54 -3.40 4.88
CA ILE A 35 10.46 -3.97 3.91
C ILE A 35 9.72 -4.14 2.58
N HIS A 36 10.27 -3.58 1.50
CA HIS A 36 9.81 -3.85 0.14
C HIS A 36 10.87 -4.65 -0.59
N ILE A 37 10.54 -5.88 -0.99
CA ILE A 37 11.42 -6.80 -1.69
C ILE A 37 11.46 -6.42 -3.16
N ILE A 38 12.62 -5.95 -3.63
CA ILE A 38 12.82 -5.52 -5.01
C ILE A 38 13.29 -6.68 -5.87
N LYS A 39 14.23 -7.47 -5.33
CA LYS A 39 14.81 -8.59 -6.06
C LYS A 39 15.12 -9.77 -5.15
N THR A 40 14.66 -10.93 -5.56
CA THR A 40 14.95 -12.20 -4.90
C THR A 40 15.46 -13.23 -5.92
N ASN A 41 16.32 -14.15 -5.46
CA ASN A 41 16.75 -15.35 -6.17
C ASN A 41 16.17 -16.62 -5.54
N GLN A 42 15.04 -16.50 -4.89
CA GLN A 42 14.39 -17.60 -4.21
C GLN A 42 14.07 -18.74 -5.18
N PRO A 43 14.42 -19.99 -4.84
CA PRO A 43 13.98 -21.16 -5.60
C PRO A 43 12.45 -21.32 -5.52
N ASP A 44 11.86 -21.97 -6.51
CA ASP A 44 10.44 -22.31 -6.47
C ASP A 44 10.13 -23.15 -5.22
N ARG A 45 9.24 -22.66 -4.40
CA ARG A 45 8.78 -23.26 -3.15
C ARG A 45 7.29 -23.57 -3.15
N SER A 46 6.67 -23.64 -4.33
CA SER A 46 5.22 -23.89 -4.48
C SER A 46 4.74 -25.20 -3.83
N GLY A 47 5.64 -26.13 -3.53
CA GLY A 47 5.35 -27.37 -2.81
C GLY A 47 5.61 -27.33 -1.29
N ASP A 48 6.04 -26.20 -0.74
CA ASP A 48 6.32 -26.05 0.69
C ASP A 48 5.07 -25.52 1.40
N GLU A 49 4.43 -26.37 2.20
CA GLU A 49 3.18 -26.04 2.93
C GLU A 49 3.35 -24.90 3.95
N ASN A 50 4.57 -24.55 4.34
CA ASN A 50 4.87 -23.45 5.25
C ASN A 50 5.30 -22.17 4.50
N TYR A 51 5.31 -22.19 3.16
CA TYR A 51 5.68 -21.04 2.36
C TYR A 51 4.44 -20.32 1.80
N HIS A 52 4.24 -19.09 2.21
CA HIS A 52 3.09 -18.27 1.83
C HIS A 52 3.40 -17.23 0.75
N GLY A 53 4.54 -17.30 0.06
CA GLY A 53 4.91 -16.39 -1.02
C GLY A 53 5.38 -15.01 -0.57
N THR A 54 5.63 -14.80 0.71
CA THR A 54 5.92 -13.47 1.28
C THR A 54 7.28 -12.88 0.93
N THR A 55 8.18 -13.66 0.31
CA THR A 55 9.54 -13.23 -0.08
C THR A 55 9.74 -13.14 -1.59
N GLU A 56 8.68 -13.02 -2.37
CA GLU A 56 8.75 -12.81 -3.81
C GLU A 56 9.00 -11.35 -4.19
N ASN A 57 9.38 -11.13 -5.47
CA ASN A 57 9.58 -9.77 -5.99
C ASN A 57 8.29 -8.94 -5.90
N GLY A 58 8.39 -7.75 -5.32
CA GLY A 58 7.26 -6.84 -5.11
C GLY A 58 6.49 -7.08 -3.82
N CYS A 59 6.76 -8.17 -3.09
CA CYS A 59 6.18 -8.41 -1.76
C CYS A 59 6.65 -7.37 -0.75
N LYS A 60 5.84 -7.15 0.27
CA LYS A 60 6.13 -6.20 1.33
C LYS A 60 5.87 -6.86 2.69
N TRP A 61 6.72 -6.54 3.65
CA TRP A 61 6.51 -6.88 5.05
C TRP A 61 6.27 -5.60 5.81
N LEU A 62 5.13 -5.49 6.47
CA LEU A 62 4.79 -4.39 7.37
C LEU A 62 4.99 -4.89 8.80
N GLU A 63 5.94 -4.31 9.51
CA GLU A 63 6.39 -4.75 10.81
C GLU A 63 6.02 -3.72 11.87
N PHE A 64 5.39 -4.19 12.96
CA PHE A 64 4.96 -3.41 14.10
C PHE A 64 5.83 -3.72 15.32
N TYR A 65 6.47 -2.69 15.86
CA TYR A 65 7.32 -2.72 17.06
C TYR A 65 6.65 -1.90 18.18
N PRO A 66 5.66 -2.46 18.90
CA PRO A 66 4.83 -1.70 19.85
C PRO A 66 5.59 -1.44 21.16
N GLU A 67 5.53 -0.21 21.70
CA GLU A 67 6.21 0.16 22.96
C GLU A 67 5.64 -0.52 24.20
N ASN A 68 4.35 -0.87 24.20
CA ASN A 68 3.63 -1.36 25.38
C ASN A 68 2.93 -2.70 25.11
N SER A 69 3.60 -3.61 24.39
CA SER A 69 3.10 -4.95 24.11
C SER A 69 4.22 -5.98 24.18
N ASN A 70 3.86 -7.18 24.56
CA ASN A 70 4.75 -8.35 24.47
C ASN A 70 4.55 -9.15 23.18
N VAL A 71 4.02 -8.50 22.14
CA VAL A 71 3.81 -9.08 20.83
C VAL A 71 4.23 -8.08 19.77
N ALA A 72 5.19 -8.42 18.94
CA ALA A 72 5.47 -7.76 17.67
C ALA A 72 4.65 -8.45 16.56
N MET A 73 4.40 -7.77 15.45
CA MET A 73 3.63 -8.33 14.35
C MET A 73 4.27 -7.97 13.02
N THR A 74 4.39 -8.96 12.15
CA THR A 74 4.75 -8.79 10.74
C THR A 74 3.59 -9.21 9.87
N VAL A 75 3.23 -8.38 8.90
CA VAL A 75 2.17 -8.65 7.93
C VAL A 75 2.79 -8.80 6.56
N GLY A 76 2.61 -9.97 5.94
CA GLY A 76 3.05 -10.25 4.58
C GLY A 76 2.04 -9.76 3.55
N TYR A 77 2.50 -8.98 2.57
CA TYR A 77 1.70 -8.53 1.43
C TYR A 77 2.31 -9.02 0.12
N ASP A 78 1.47 -9.47 -0.81
CA ASP A 78 1.89 -9.74 -2.19
C ASP A 78 2.12 -8.44 -2.98
N ILE A 79 2.50 -8.57 -4.26
CA ILE A 79 2.73 -7.44 -5.16
C ILE A 79 1.45 -6.62 -5.42
N GLU A 80 0.28 -7.22 -5.28
CA GLU A 80 -1.04 -6.60 -5.45
C GLU A 80 -1.58 -5.99 -4.15
N ASN A 81 -0.80 -6.08 -3.08
CA ASN A 81 -1.11 -5.65 -1.71
C ASN A 81 -2.23 -6.45 -1.03
N ASN A 82 -2.44 -7.71 -1.43
CA ASN A 82 -3.25 -8.62 -0.66
C ASN A 82 -2.45 -9.13 0.54
N ILE A 83 -3.09 -9.24 1.69
CA ILE A 83 -2.47 -9.83 2.88
C ILE A 83 -2.35 -11.34 2.66
N LEU A 84 -1.14 -11.87 2.82
CA LEU A 84 -0.82 -13.28 2.72
C LEU A 84 -0.89 -13.98 4.07
N ASP A 85 -0.35 -13.33 5.09
CA ASP A 85 -0.34 -13.81 6.47
C ASP A 85 -0.10 -12.70 7.49
N TRP A 86 -0.28 -13.04 8.76
CA TRP A 86 0.17 -12.31 9.94
C TRP A 86 1.08 -13.23 10.74
N TYR A 87 2.29 -12.76 11.01
CA TYR A 87 3.25 -13.42 11.86
C TYR A 87 3.42 -12.63 13.15
N PHE A 88 3.23 -13.27 14.29
CA PHE A 88 3.31 -12.63 15.59
C PHE A 88 4.46 -13.25 16.37
N ASP A 89 5.45 -12.44 16.70
CA ASP A 89 6.56 -12.81 17.60
C ASP A 89 6.16 -12.47 19.03
N ILE A 90 6.32 -13.44 19.95
CA ILE A 90 6.19 -13.19 21.38
C ILE A 90 7.51 -12.63 21.90
N ILE A 91 7.48 -11.43 22.44
CA ILE A 91 8.68 -10.64 22.74
C ILE A 91 8.76 -10.23 24.20
N ASP A 92 10.00 -10.01 24.69
CA ASP A 92 10.26 -9.46 26.01
C ASP A 92 10.10 -7.92 25.98
N ARG A 93 10.78 -7.27 25.04
CA ARG A 93 10.72 -5.81 24.87
C ARG A 93 11.09 -5.36 23.47
N VAL A 94 10.71 -4.12 23.17
CA VAL A 94 11.08 -3.39 21.95
C VAL A 94 12.13 -2.32 22.29
N GLY A 95 13.02 -2.02 21.34
CA GLY A 95 13.98 -0.92 21.44
C GLY A 95 14.35 -0.35 20.07
N ILE A 96 15.26 0.63 20.10
CA ILE A 96 15.84 1.22 18.90
C ILE A 96 17.36 1.31 19.06
N GLN A 97 18.10 0.93 18.04
CA GLN A 97 19.55 1.06 17.99
C GLN A 97 19.98 1.66 16.65
N ASN A 98 20.69 2.78 16.70
CA ASN A 98 21.13 3.52 15.50
C ASN A 98 20.01 3.83 14.51
N GLY A 99 18.81 4.13 15.02
CA GLY A 99 17.61 4.39 14.18
C GLY A 99 16.94 3.15 13.64
N ASN A 100 17.41 1.95 13.96
CA ASN A 100 16.84 0.68 13.55
C ASN A 100 16.04 0.06 14.71
N PRO A 101 14.73 -0.11 14.60
CA PRO A 101 13.92 -0.79 15.61
C PRO A 101 14.33 -2.25 15.75
N TYR A 102 14.20 -2.76 16.97
CA TYR A 102 14.42 -4.17 17.26
C TYR A 102 13.49 -4.65 18.37
N PHE A 103 13.36 -5.96 18.48
CA PHE A 103 12.77 -6.59 19.66
C PHE A 103 13.64 -7.75 20.18
N GLU A 104 13.46 -8.07 21.45
CA GLU A 104 14.06 -9.23 22.09
C GLU A 104 13.04 -10.37 22.06
N ASP A 105 13.36 -11.39 21.29
CA ASP A 105 12.49 -12.52 20.96
C ASP A 105 12.47 -13.57 22.09
N LEU A 106 11.28 -14.07 22.43
CA LEU A 106 11.05 -15.17 23.37
C LEU A 106 10.81 -16.52 22.69
N TYR A 107 11.18 -16.65 21.41
CA TYR A 107 11.20 -17.87 20.62
C TYR A 107 9.84 -18.47 20.24
N LEU A 108 8.74 -18.01 20.77
CA LEU A 108 7.41 -18.56 20.51
C LEU A 108 6.66 -17.65 19.55
N ASP A 109 6.23 -18.21 18.43
CA ASP A 109 5.62 -17.44 17.36
C ASP A 109 4.22 -17.97 17.02
N ILE A 110 3.40 -17.10 16.40
CA ILE A 110 2.05 -17.46 15.93
C ILE A 110 1.92 -17.01 14.49
N LEU A 111 1.51 -17.93 13.62
CA LEU A 111 1.13 -17.65 12.25
C LEU A 111 -0.40 -17.65 12.12
N MET A 112 -0.95 -16.65 11.47
CA MET A 112 -2.36 -16.59 11.10
C MET A 112 -2.51 -16.29 9.62
N THR A 113 -3.46 -16.96 8.95
CA THR A 113 -3.75 -16.75 7.52
C THR A 113 -5.13 -16.10 7.31
N PRO A 114 -5.40 -15.49 6.14
CA PRO A 114 -6.67 -14.80 5.86
C PRO A 114 -7.92 -15.72 5.94
N ASP A 115 -7.75 -17.03 5.88
CA ASP A 115 -8.82 -18.02 6.10
C ASP A 115 -9.01 -18.40 7.58
N ASN A 116 -8.46 -17.60 8.50
CA ASN A 116 -8.55 -17.75 9.96
C ASN A 116 -7.90 -19.03 10.50
N LYS A 117 -6.91 -19.58 9.82
CA LYS A 117 -6.09 -20.65 10.38
C LYS A 117 -5.01 -20.06 11.26
N ILE A 118 -4.93 -20.53 12.50
CA ILE A 118 -3.96 -20.07 13.50
C ILE A 118 -3.07 -21.25 13.88
N LYS A 119 -1.76 -21.05 13.83
CA LYS A 119 -0.76 -22.06 14.16
C LYS A 119 0.26 -21.48 15.15
N LEU A 120 0.47 -22.18 16.25
CA LEU A 120 1.57 -21.92 17.18
C LEU A 120 2.84 -22.54 16.61
N LEU A 121 3.93 -21.81 16.60
CA LEU A 121 5.22 -22.18 16.00
C LEU A 121 6.32 -22.20 17.07
N ASP A 122 7.41 -22.90 16.75
CA ASP A 122 8.70 -22.85 17.44
C ASP A 122 8.67 -23.30 18.91
N GLU A 123 7.70 -24.18 19.26
CA GLU A 123 7.59 -24.77 20.60
C GLU A 123 8.80 -25.60 21.02
N ASP A 124 9.55 -26.12 20.07
CA ASP A 124 10.82 -26.83 20.29
C ASP A 124 11.94 -25.84 20.58
N GLU A 125 11.99 -24.70 19.88
CA GLU A 125 13.01 -23.66 20.08
C GLU A 125 12.93 -23.04 21.48
N ILE A 126 11.72 -22.71 21.96
CA ILE A 126 11.56 -22.15 23.30
C ILE A 126 11.93 -23.17 24.39
N LYS A 127 11.65 -24.48 24.20
CA LYS A 127 12.05 -25.53 25.13
C LYS A 127 13.57 -25.69 25.18
N GLU A 128 14.22 -25.69 24.01
CA GLU A 128 15.68 -25.73 23.92
C GLU A 128 16.31 -24.49 24.56
N ALA A 129 15.76 -23.31 24.33
CA ALA A 129 16.23 -22.06 24.95
C ALA A 129 16.14 -22.10 26.48
N LEU A 130 15.10 -22.73 27.06
CA LEU A 130 14.97 -22.93 28.50
C LEU A 130 16.03 -23.93 29.02
N GLU A 131 16.21 -25.07 28.34
CA GLU A 131 17.23 -26.07 28.71
C GLU A 131 18.65 -25.49 28.66
N GLN A 132 18.94 -24.68 27.65
CA GLN A 132 20.21 -23.97 27.50
C GLN A 132 20.35 -22.73 28.42
N LYS A 133 19.36 -22.42 29.25
CA LYS A 133 19.32 -21.26 30.15
C LYS A 133 19.44 -19.91 29.43
N GLN A 134 19.01 -19.83 28.20
CA GLN A 134 18.93 -18.59 27.42
C GLN A 134 17.74 -17.74 27.86
N ILE A 135 16.69 -18.38 28.39
CA ILE A 135 15.53 -17.78 29.05
C ILE A 135 15.29 -18.41 30.42
N THR A 136 14.57 -17.70 31.29
CA THR A 136 14.16 -18.18 32.59
C THR A 136 12.86 -18.95 32.53
N GLU A 137 12.55 -19.75 33.57
CA GLU A 137 11.23 -20.40 33.72
C GLU A 137 10.07 -19.38 33.73
N GLU A 138 10.30 -18.19 34.28
CA GLU A 138 9.30 -17.12 34.29
C GLU A 138 9.02 -16.61 32.87
N GLN A 139 10.06 -16.37 32.10
CA GLN A 139 9.94 -15.96 30.69
C GLN A 139 9.27 -17.05 29.84
N PHE A 140 9.62 -18.30 30.05
CA PHE A 140 8.96 -19.44 29.38
C PHE A 140 7.45 -19.48 29.65
N LYS A 141 7.04 -19.38 30.93
CA LYS A 141 5.62 -19.34 31.29
C LYS A 141 4.90 -18.11 30.75
N LEU A 142 5.60 -16.97 30.76
CA LEU A 142 5.07 -15.70 30.28
C LEU A 142 4.82 -15.77 28.75
N ALA A 143 5.77 -16.34 27.98
CA ALA A 143 5.63 -16.51 26.54
C ALA A 143 4.37 -17.32 26.17
N TYR A 144 4.17 -18.49 26.79
CA TYR A 144 2.95 -19.28 26.57
C TYR A 144 1.66 -18.55 27.00
N ASN A 145 1.70 -17.77 28.08
CA ASN A 145 0.55 -16.98 28.49
C ASN A 145 0.20 -15.90 27.47
N HIS A 146 1.20 -15.19 26.94
CA HIS A 146 0.98 -14.19 25.90
C HIS A 146 0.48 -14.82 24.59
N ALA A 147 1.08 -15.92 24.15
CA ALA A 147 0.65 -16.66 22.96
C ALA A 147 -0.81 -17.12 23.07
N ASN A 148 -1.17 -17.79 24.17
CA ASN A 148 -2.52 -18.29 24.38
C ASN A 148 -3.57 -17.15 24.48
N ASN A 149 -3.22 -16.02 25.09
CA ASN A 149 -4.10 -14.85 25.17
C ASN A 149 -4.26 -14.19 23.81
N LEU A 150 -3.16 -14.10 23.01
CA LEU A 150 -3.21 -13.56 21.66
C LEU A 150 -4.11 -14.40 20.76
N ILE A 151 -3.92 -15.74 20.74
CA ILE A 151 -4.75 -16.65 19.94
C ILE A 151 -6.23 -16.42 20.21
N LYS A 152 -6.63 -16.37 21.49
CA LYS A 152 -8.04 -16.11 21.87
C LYS A 152 -8.56 -14.76 21.42
N ARG A 153 -7.67 -13.75 21.32
CA ARG A 153 -8.02 -12.38 20.93
C ARG A 153 -8.19 -12.23 19.44
N ILE A 154 -7.36 -12.93 18.63
CA ILE A 154 -7.36 -12.79 17.17
C ILE A 154 -8.26 -13.79 16.45
N ASP A 155 -8.64 -14.89 17.10
CA ASP A 155 -9.51 -15.91 16.50
C ASP A 155 -10.86 -15.30 16.09
N GLY A 156 -11.22 -15.49 14.81
CA GLY A 156 -12.42 -14.91 14.21
C GLY A 156 -12.34 -13.40 13.93
N LYS A 157 -11.14 -12.77 14.06
CA LYS A 157 -10.96 -11.30 13.94
C LYS A 157 -10.21 -10.87 12.68
N VAL A 158 -10.29 -11.66 11.60
CA VAL A 158 -9.59 -11.41 10.34
C VAL A 158 -9.87 -10.01 9.79
N GLU A 159 -11.13 -9.60 9.74
CA GLU A 159 -11.49 -8.29 9.17
C GLU A 159 -11.02 -7.11 10.04
N GLU A 160 -11.10 -7.23 11.37
CA GLU A 160 -10.56 -6.22 12.28
C GLU A 160 -9.04 -6.07 12.14
N LEU A 161 -8.32 -7.20 11.97
CA LEU A 161 -6.87 -7.17 11.71
C LEU A 161 -6.54 -6.56 10.34
N LYS A 162 -7.31 -6.87 9.30
CA LYS A 162 -7.14 -6.26 7.98
C LYS A 162 -7.32 -4.75 8.03
N GLU A 163 -8.39 -4.27 8.66
CA GLU A 163 -8.65 -2.83 8.81
C GLU A 163 -7.52 -2.12 9.55
N PHE A 164 -7.06 -2.70 10.66
CA PHE A 164 -5.92 -2.19 11.41
C PHE A 164 -4.67 -2.11 10.55
N CYS A 165 -4.28 -3.21 9.89
CA CYS A 165 -3.07 -3.27 9.07
C CYS A 165 -3.16 -2.33 7.86
N ASN A 166 -4.31 -2.24 7.20
CA ASN A 166 -4.51 -1.35 6.05
C ASN A 166 -4.36 0.13 6.43
N LYS A 167 -4.87 0.55 7.61
CA LYS A 167 -4.66 1.91 8.14
C LYS A 167 -3.18 2.27 8.15
N TYR A 168 -2.33 1.41 8.70
CA TYR A 168 -0.89 1.70 8.81
C TYR A 168 -0.12 1.44 7.52
N PHE A 169 -0.58 0.52 6.68
CA PHE A 169 -0.07 0.35 5.33
C PHE A 169 -0.26 1.62 4.49
N GLU A 170 -1.42 2.27 4.58
CA GLU A 170 -1.67 3.54 3.91
C GLU A 170 -0.77 4.66 4.45
N ILE A 171 -0.58 4.74 5.77
CA ILE A 171 0.25 5.76 6.41
C ILE A 171 1.72 5.64 5.96
N ILE A 172 2.30 4.45 6.04
CA ILE A 172 3.72 4.27 5.70
C ILE A 172 3.97 4.42 4.20
N ASN A 173 2.97 4.13 3.37
CA ASN A 173 3.05 4.25 1.91
C ASN A 173 2.55 5.60 1.37
N LEU A 174 2.24 6.57 2.24
CA LEU A 174 1.74 7.87 1.80
C LEU A 174 2.82 8.63 1.02
N ILE A 175 2.53 8.90 -0.27
CA ILE A 175 3.38 9.70 -1.16
C ILE A 175 3.12 11.19 -0.95
N ALA A 176 1.83 11.56 -0.90
CA ALA A 176 1.38 12.94 -0.75
C ALA A 176 -0.03 13.02 -0.17
N GLU A 177 -0.28 14.06 0.60
CA GLU A 177 -1.62 14.54 0.91
C GLU A 177 -1.85 15.83 0.11
N ILE A 178 -2.94 15.88 -0.65
CA ILE A 178 -3.35 17.04 -1.46
C ILE A 178 -4.55 17.70 -0.78
N LYS A 179 -4.42 18.99 -0.51
CA LYS A 179 -5.43 19.82 0.16
C LYS A 179 -5.91 20.94 -0.76
N ASP A 180 -6.94 21.66 -0.36
CA ASP A 180 -7.50 22.76 -1.13
C ASP A 180 -6.44 23.82 -1.49
N GLU A 181 -5.51 24.12 -0.57
CA GLU A 181 -4.44 25.08 -0.79
C GLU A 181 -3.49 24.69 -1.92
N ASP A 182 -3.26 23.38 -2.10
CA ASP A 182 -2.39 22.84 -3.16
C ASP A 182 -2.96 23.04 -4.57
N ILE A 183 -4.25 23.37 -4.65
CA ILE A 183 -4.98 23.61 -5.90
C ILE A 183 -5.49 25.07 -6.00
N GLY A 184 -5.01 25.98 -5.12
CA GLY A 184 -5.39 27.39 -5.11
C GLY A 184 -6.78 27.69 -4.54
N GLU A 185 -7.36 26.75 -3.79
CA GLU A 185 -8.64 26.90 -3.12
C GLU A 185 -8.46 27.12 -1.62
N LYS A 186 -9.52 27.56 -0.93
CA LYS A 186 -9.50 27.70 0.53
C LYS A 186 -10.17 26.51 1.18
N SER A 187 -9.51 25.96 2.20
CA SER A 187 -10.13 24.95 3.06
C SER A 187 -11.27 25.54 3.87
N VAL A 188 -12.28 24.72 4.13
CA VAL A 188 -13.37 25.02 5.05
C VAL A 188 -13.37 23.99 6.18
N PRO A 189 -13.86 24.33 7.40
CA PRO A 189 -13.98 23.37 8.49
C PRO A 189 -14.86 22.20 8.11
N VAL A 190 -14.42 20.98 8.42
CA VAL A 190 -15.16 19.73 8.16
C VAL A 190 -15.25 18.93 9.44
N GLU A 191 -16.48 18.65 9.90
CA GLU A 191 -16.71 17.81 11.09
C GLU A 191 -16.49 16.33 10.79
N LYS A 192 -16.96 15.88 9.63
CA LYS A 192 -16.84 14.48 9.21
C LYS A 192 -16.67 14.35 7.70
N TYR A 193 -15.67 13.58 7.29
CA TYR A 193 -15.45 13.27 5.87
C TYR A 193 -16.21 12.01 5.45
N ARG A 194 -16.80 12.06 4.25
CA ARG A 194 -17.13 10.86 3.49
C ARG A 194 -15.84 10.40 2.82
N VAL A 195 -15.42 9.16 3.07
CA VAL A 195 -14.21 8.58 2.50
C VAL A 195 -14.55 7.69 1.30
N ARG A 196 -13.75 7.77 0.24
CA ARG A 196 -13.80 6.86 -0.91
C ARG A 196 -12.40 6.37 -1.22
N TYR A 197 -12.32 5.09 -1.54
CA TYR A 197 -11.09 4.48 -2.03
C TYR A 197 -11.09 4.44 -3.56
N GLY A 198 -9.90 4.50 -4.15
CA GLY A 198 -9.70 4.38 -5.58
C GLY A 198 -8.36 3.75 -5.91
N ALA A 199 -8.24 3.22 -7.12
CA ALA A 199 -7.02 2.63 -7.63
C ALA A 199 -6.68 3.20 -9.00
N ARG A 200 -5.41 3.52 -9.24
CA ARG A 200 -4.93 4.10 -10.48
C ARG A 200 -3.45 3.89 -10.68
N GLY A 201 -2.91 4.27 -11.83
CA GLY A 201 -1.47 4.16 -11.97
C GLY A 201 -0.94 4.37 -13.36
N ILE A 202 0.28 3.91 -13.53
CA ILE A 202 1.07 4.06 -14.74
C ILE A 202 1.04 2.73 -15.50
N VAL A 203 0.47 2.73 -16.69
CA VAL A 203 0.35 1.55 -17.55
C VAL A 203 1.33 1.67 -18.71
N PHE A 204 2.27 0.76 -18.80
CA PHE A 204 3.31 0.74 -19.83
C PHE A 204 3.01 -0.21 -20.98
N LYS A 205 3.26 0.22 -22.20
CA LYS A 205 3.47 -0.64 -23.36
C LYS A 205 4.91 -1.13 -23.45
N GLU A 206 5.17 -2.10 -24.34
CA GLU A 206 6.53 -2.62 -24.59
C GLU A 206 7.51 -1.56 -25.08
N ASP A 207 7.03 -0.54 -25.83
CA ASP A 207 7.85 0.57 -26.31
C ASP A 207 8.20 1.62 -25.23
N GLY A 208 7.81 1.37 -23.96
CA GLY A 208 8.11 2.24 -22.83
C GLY A 208 7.19 3.44 -22.68
N LYS A 209 6.20 3.61 -23.55
CA LYS A 209 5.18 4.66 -23.42
C LYS A 209 4.12 4.28 -22.39
N ILE A 210 3.51 5.30 -21.81
CA ILE A 210 2.46 5.14 -20.80
C ILE A 210 1.11 5.64 -21.32
N ALA A 211 0.04 5.04 -20.80
CA ALA A 211 -1.32 5.46 -21.07
C ALA A 211 -1.62 6.81 -20.40
N VAL A 212 -2.18 7.74 -21.15
CA VAL A 212 -2.69 9.03 -20.66
C VAL A 212 -4.07 9.27 -21.28
N PHE A 213 -5.02 9.61 -20.45
CA PHE A 213 -6.36 9.93 -20.85
C PHE A 213 -6.54 11.44 -20.99
N ASN A 214 -7.11 11.90 -22.09
CA ASN A 214 -7.50 13.30 -22.27
C ASN A 214 -9.03 13.40 -22.39
N LYS A 215 -9.65 14.18 -21.51
CA LYS A 215 -11.05 14.60 -21.61
C LYS A 215 -11.09 15.99 -22.23
N LYS A 216 -11.26 16.02 -23.56
CA LYS A 216 -11.13 17.25 -24.35
C LYS A 216 -12.06 18.37 -23.87
N ALA A 217 -13.30 18.05 -23.50
CA ALA A 217 -14.27 19.03 -23.01
C ALA A 217 -13.81 19.76 -21.75
N LYS A 218 -13.03 19.08 -20.88
CA LYS A 218 -12.50 19.62 -19.62
C LYS A 218 -11.03 20.04 -19.71
N ASN A 219 -10.41 19.86 -20.87
CA ASN A 219 -8.95 19.99 -21.03
C ASN A 219 -8.16 19.22 -19.94
N GLU A 220 -8.71 18.09 -19.50
CA GLU A 220 -8.17 17.27 -18.40
C GLU A 220 -7.28 16.16 -18.97
N PHE A 221 -6.06 16.08 -18.47
CA PHE A 221 -5.17 14.91 -18.71
C PHE A 221 -5.04 14.14 -17.41
N LYS A 222 -5.30 12.84 -17.44
CA LYS A 222 -5.25 11.96 -16.27
C LYS A 222 -4.62 10.60 -16.58
N LEU A 223 -4.15 9.91 -15.55
CA LEU A 223 -3.73 8.53 -15.60
C LEU A 223 -4.94 7.59 -15.50
N PRO A 224 -4.86 6.35 -16.05
CA PRO A 224 -5.91 5.35 -15.92
C PRO A 224 -6.25 5.04 -14.45
N GLY A 225 -7.53 4.83 -14.19
CA GLY A 225 -8.04 4.38 -12.90
C GLY A 225 -9.24 5.14 -12.38
N GLY A 226 -9.93 4.52 -11.41
CA GLY A 226 -11.18 5.00 -10.85
C GLY A 226 -11.43 4.55 -9.42
N GLY A 227 -12.69 4.31 -9.06
CA GLY A 227 -13.10 3.91 -7.73
C GLY A 227 -12.92 2.41 -7.50
N ILE A 228 -12.82 2.03 -6.25
CA ILE A 228 -12.90 0.64 -5.81
C ILE A 228 -14.37 0.36 -5.50
N ASP A 229 -14.93 -0.68 -6.10
CA ASP A 229 -16.31 -1.11 -5.87
C ASP A 229 -16.41 -2.05 -4.65
N ASP A 230 -17.63 -2.23 -4.12
CA ASP A 230 -17.84 -3.08 -2.96
C ASP A 230 -17.42 -4.54 -3.25
N GLY A 231 -16.57 -5.08 -2.39
CA GLY A 231 -16.03 -6.44 -2.50
C GLY A 231 -14.83 -6.59 -3.45
N GLU A 232 -14.36 -5.50 -4.05
CA GLU A 232 -13.22 -5.47 -4.95
C GLU A 232 -11.95 -5.07 -4.21
N THR A 233 -10.83 -5.71 -4.49
CA THR A 233 -9.52 -5.25 -4.02
C THR A 233 -9.03 -4.06 -4.84
N SER A 234 -8.07 -3.30 -4.31
CA SER A 234 -7.50 -2.15 -5.04
C SER A 234 -6.79 -2.57 -6.33
N ALA A 235 -6.21 -3.76 -6.38
CA ALA A 235 -5.56 -4.31 -7.56
C ALA A 235 -6.57 -4.74 -8.64
N GLU A 236 -7.67 -5.37 -8.22
CA GLU A 236 -8.78 -5.73 -9.13
C GLU A 236 -9.42 -4.49 -9.73
N ALA A 237 -9.74 -3.48 -8.90
CA ALA A 237 -10.24 -2.19 -9.37
C ALA A 237 -9.31 -1.56 -10.41
N PHE A 238 -8.00 -1.53 -10.15
CA PHE A 238 -7.04 -0.98 -11.10
C PHE A 238 -7.02 -1.73 -12.43
N LYS A 239 -7.03 -3.06 -12.38
CA LYS A 239 -7.06 -3.90 -13.60
C LYS A 239 -8.34 -3.70 -14.40
N ARG A 240 -9.51 -3.66 -13.72
CA ARG A 240 -10.81 -3.38 -14.34
C ARG A 240 -10.83 -2.00 -15.02
N GLU A 241 -10.42 -0.95 -14.32
CA GLU A 241 -10.38 0.42 -14.86
C GLU A 241 -9.39 0.53 -16.03
N CYS A 242 -8.23 -0.15 -15.96
CA CYS A 242 -7.32 -0.21 -17.09
C CYS A 242 -7.98 -0.84 -18.32
N PHE A 243 -8.70 -1.95 -18.14
CA PHE A 243 -9.40 -2.60 -19.23
C PHE A 243 -10.50 -1.70 -19.82
N GLU A 244 -11.31 -1.07 -18.98
CA GLU A 244 -12.41 -0.19 -19.41
C GLU A 244 -11.89 1.05 -20.15
N GLU A 245 -10.89 1.73 -19.59
CA GLU A 245 -10.38 2.99 -20.14
C GLU A 245 -9.37 2.79 -21.27
N THR A 246 -8.57 1.73 -21.28
CA THR A 246 -7.50 1.56 -22.26
C THR A 246 -7.71 0.41 -23.23
N GLY A 247 -8.66 -0.48 -22.98
CA GLY A 247 -8.84 -1.72 -23.74
C GLY A 247 -7.68 -2.70 -23.56
N CYS A 248 -6.92 -2.58 -22.47
CA CYS A 248 -5.73 -3.40 -22.24
C CYS A 248 -5.89 -4.28 -21.00
N VAL A 249 -5.54 -5.55 -21.12
CA VAL A 249 -5.28 -6.40 -19.96
C VAL A 249 -3.87 -6.12 -19.46
N VAL A 250 -3.74 -5.90 -18.15
CA VAL A 250 -2.48 -5.47 -17.54
C VAL A 250 -2.00 -6.42 -16.46
N LYS A 251 -0.69 -6.51 -16.30
CA LYS A 251 -0.03 -7.15 -15.15
C LYS A 251 0.58 -6.09 -14.26
N ILE A 252 0.21 -6.07 -12.99
CA ILE A 252 0.85 -5.22 -11.98
C ILE A 252 2.30 -5.68 -11.81
N VAL A 253 3.23 -4.71 -11.79
CA VAL A 253 4.67 -4.95 -11.64
C VAL A 253 5.28 -4.19 -10.50
N ASP A 254 4.56 -3.19 -9.93
CA ASP A 254 4.99 -2.44 -8.76
C ASP A 254 3.82 -1.69 -8.12
N PHE A 255 4.01 -1.29 -6.87
CA PHE A 255 3.14 -0.40 -6.11
C PHE A 255 3.96 0.78 -5.61
N ILE A 256 3.60 2.00 -6.01
CA ILE A 256 4.35 3.21 -5.67
C ILE A 256 4.00 3.74 -4.28
N GLY A 257 2.74 3.58 -3.88
CA GLY A 257 2.23 4.08 -2.60
C GLY A 257 0.78 4.58 -2.69
N THR A 258 0.39 5.43 -1.74
CA THR A 258 -0.94 6.01 -1.65
C THR A 258 -0.90 7.52 -1.79
N ILE A 259 -1.98 8.12 -2.31
CA ILE A 259 -2.21 9.56 -2.30
C ILE A 259 -3.56 9.83 -1.65
N LYS A 260 -3.57 10.81 -0.72
CA LYS A 260 -4.76 11.28 -0.04
C LYS A 260 -5.16 12.65 -0.55
N GLU A 261 -6.41 12.80 -0.91
CA GLU A 261 -7.01 14.06 -1.34
C GLU A 261 -8.06 14.48 -0.32
N SER A 262 -7.89 15.67 0.27
CA SER A 262 -8.82 16.23 1.27
C SER A 262 -9.59 17.40 0.65
N LYS A 263 -10.81 17.13 0.20
CA LYS A 263 -11.71 18.05 -0.52
C LYS A 263 -12.71 18.65 0.48
N THR A 264 -12.31 19.71 1.17
CA THR A 264 -13.08 20.25 2.30
C THR A 264 -14.41 20.83 1.88
N GLN A 265 -14.51 21.47 0.70
CA GLN A 265 -15.73 22.07 0.18
C GLN A 265 -16.88 21.08 -0.04
N ASP A 266 -16.57 19.77 -0.15
CA ASP A 266 -17.55 18.70 -0.31
C ASP A 266 -17.53 17.70 0.88
N SER A 267 -16.78 18.01 1.95
CA SER A 267 -16.55 17.09 3.08
C SER A 267 -16.16 15.69 2.60
N PHE A 268 -15.28 15.62 1.60
CA PHE A 268 -14.94 14.42 0.87
C PHE A 268 -13.43 14.14 0.92
N LYS A 269 -13.08 12.93 1.27
CA LYS A 269 -11.70 12.45 1.27
C LYS A 269 -11.57 11.27 0.32
N GLN A 270 -10.55 11.30 -0.53
CA GLN A 270 -10.21 10.16 -1.39
C GLN A 270 -8.83 9.65 -1.06
N ILE A 271 -8.70 8.33 -0.94
CA ILE A 271 -7.45 7.62 -0.81
C ILE A 271 -7.27 6.80 -2.08
N SER A 272 -6.16 7.02 -2.79
CA SER A 272 -5.85 6.33 -4.04
C SER A 272 -4.63 5.44 -3.88
N TYR A 273 -4.76 4.16 -4.22
CA TYR A 273 -3.66 3.19 -4.35
C TYR A 273 -3.03 3.33 -5.74
N ILE A 274 -1.70 3.46 -5.79
CA ILE A 274 -0.98 3.82 -7.02
C ILE A 274 -0.10 2.67 -7.48
N TYR A 275 -0.48 2.09 -8.62
CA TYR A 275 0.18 0.94 -9.20
C TYR A 275 1.02 1.30 -10.44
N VAL A 276 1.98 0.44 -10.76
CA VAL A 276 2.65 0.38 -12.06
C VAL A 276 2.30 -0.95 -12.70
N ALA A 277 1.90 -0.92 -13.95
CA ALA A 277 1.55 -2.13 -14.69
C ALA A 277 2.11 -2.13 -16.10
N LYS A 278 2.21 -3.32 -16.68
CA LYS A 278 2.56 -3.55 -18.08
C LYS A 278 1.36 -4.15 -18.81
N VAL A 279 1.13 -3.69 -20.03
CA VAL A 279 0.16 -4.30 -20.95
C VAL A 279 0.66 -5.70 -21.30
N ILE A 280 -0.23 -6.68 -21.15
CA ILE A 280 0.01 -8.08 -21.56
C ILE A 280 -0.86 -8.48 -22.75
N GLU A 281 -2.01 -7.81 -22.94
CA GLU A 281 -2.90 -8.03 -24.07
C GLU A 281 -3.62 -6.72 -24.41
N GLU A 282 -3.79 -6.41 -25.70
CA GLU A 282 -4.58 -5.28 -26.18
C GLU A 282 -5.84 -5.78 -26.87
N THR A 283 -7.01 -5.34 -26.35
CA THR A 283 -8.28 -5.47 -27.08
C THR A 283 -8.49 -4.19 -27.91
N LYS A 284 -9.17 -4.28 -29.02
CA LYS A 284 -9.42 -3.10 -29.88
C LYS A 284 -10.60 -2.26 -29.43
N GLU A 285 -11.28 -2.65 -28.35
CA GLU A 285 -12.51 -2.01 -27.88
C GLU A 285 -12.25 -1.23 -26.58
N LEU A 286 -12.60 0.05 -26.59
CA LEU A 286 -12.63 0.88 -25.39
C LEU A 286 -14.03 0.79 -24.76
N HIS A 287 -14.09 0.49 -23.49
CA HIS A 287 -15.34 0.37 -22.72
C HIS A 287 -15.62 1.64 -21.88
N VAL A 288 -15.30 2.81 -22.45
CA VAL A 288 -15.56 4.10 -21.78
C VAL A 288 -17.06 4.35 -21.63
N THR A 289 -17.44 4.95 -20.52
CA THR A 289 -18.83 5.29 -20.22
C THR A 289 -19.41 6.29 -21.24
N GLU A 290 -20.73 6.35 -21.37
CA GLU A 290 -21.40 7.33 -22.24
C GLU A 290 -21.05 8.79 -21.84
N GLN A 291 -20.86 9.05 -20.56
CA GLN A 291 -20.42 10.35 -20.07
C GLN A 291 -19.00 10.68 -20.57
N GLU A 292 -18.06 9.74 -20.51
CA GLU A 292 -16.69 9.95 -20.98
C GLU A 292 -16.63 10.12 -22.50
N LYS A 293 -17.47 9.39 -23.25
CA LYS A 293 -17.64 9.61 -24.69
C LYS A 293 -18.12 11.04 -24.97
N ALA A 294 -19.12 11.51 -24.22
CA ALA A 294 -19.64 12.87 -24.35
C ALA A 294 -18.60 13.95 -23.98
N GLU A 295 -17.73 13.67 -23.01
CA GLU A 295 -16.60 14.53 -22.63
C GLU A 295 -15.43 14.48 -23.64
N GLY A 296 -15.57 13.69 -24.72
CA GLY A 296 -14.56 13.57 -25.77
C GLY A 296 -13.28 12.89 -25.30
N ALA A 297 -13.45 11.87 -24.41
CA ALA A 297 -12.33 11.11 -23.88
C ALA A 297 -11.50 10.45 -24.99
N ARG A 298 -10.18 10.58 -24.91
CA ARG A 298 -9.22 9.98 -25.83
C ARG A 298 -8.04 9.40 -25.08
N LEU A 299 -7.64 8.20 -25.45
CA LEU A 299 -6.43 7.54 -24.98
C LEU A 299 -5.22 7.97 -25.84
N PHE A 300 -4.12 8.30 -25.17
CA PHE A 300 -2.82 8.56 -25.77
C PHE A 300 -1.77 7.66 -25.14
N TRP A 301 -0.72 7.36 -25.89
CA TRP A 301 0.47 6.66 -25.41
C TRP A 301 1.67 7.58 -25.58
N GLU A 302 2.25 8.01 -24.47
CA GLU A 302 3.31 9.01 -24.45
C GLU A 302 4.49 8.60 -23.59
N GLU A 303 5.67 9.11 -23.89
CA GLU A 303 6.84 9.02 -23.01
C GLU A 303 6.54 9.56 -21.62
N PRO A 304 6.96 8.93 -20.50
CA PRO A 304 6.63 9.35 -19.15
C PRO A 304 6.94 10.83 -18.85
N LYS A 305 8.11 11.33 -19.30
CA LYS A 305 8.48 12.74 -19.13
C LYS A 305 7.56 13.69 -19.91
N LYS A 306 7.12 13.27 -21.09
CA LYS A 306 6.22 14.07 -21.91
C LYS A 306 4.80 14.04 -21.34
N ALA A 307 4.36 12.90 -20.82
CA ALA A 307 3.10 12.78 -20.08
C ALA A 307 3.08 13.70 -18.86
N LEU A 308 4.14 13.73 -18.05
CA LEU A 308 4.28 14.65 -16.94
C LEU A 308 4.17 16.11 -17.38
N LYS A 309 4.81 16.47 -18.52
CA LYS A 309 4.71 17.82 -19.07
C LYS A 309 3.27 18.17 -19.47
N LEU A 310 2.57 17.27 -20.18
CA LEU A 310 1.17 17.47 -20.59
C LEU A 310 0.25 17.72 -19.37
N ILE A 311 0.39 16.89 -18.34
CA ILE A 311 -0.38 17.01 -17.09
C ILE A 311 0.00 18.29 -16.34
N THR A 312 1.27 18.69 -16.31
CA THR A 312 1.73 19.94 -15.69
C THR A 312 1.18 21.15 -16.43
N ASP A 313 1.33 21.20 -17.76
CA ASP A 313 0.81 22.31 -18.59
C ASP A 313 -0.72 22.43 -18.47
N CYS A 314 -1.42 21.29 -18.30
CA CYS A 314 -2.85 21.29 -18.02
C CYS A 314 -3.18 21.90 -16.66
N PHE A 315 -2.49 21.49 -15.60
CA PHE A 315 -2.68 22.01 -14.25
C PHE A 315 -2.45 23.53 -14.20
N ASP A 316 -1.35 24.01 -14.77
CA ASP A 316 -0.99 25.43 -14.78
C ASP A 316 -2.04 26.27 -15.52
N LYS A 317 -2.58 25.78 -16.63
CA LYS A 317 -3.68 26.44 -17.36
C LYS A 317 -4.97 26.51 -16.56
N ILE A 318 -5.35 25.41 -15.89
CA ILE A 318 -6.56 25.35 -15.07
C ILE A 318 -6.49 26.30 -13.87
N ILE A 319 -5.31 26.46 -13.28
CA ILE A 319 -5.10 27.39 -12.17
C ILE A 319 -5.11 28.86 -12.65
N ALA A 320 -4.46 29.13 -13.79
CA ALA A 320 -4.33 30.51 -14.32
C ALA A 320 -5.62 31.07 -14.94
N SER A 321 -6.45 30.20 -15.51
CA SER A 321 -7.68 30.61 -16.20
C SER A 321 -8.77 29.60 -15.94
N PRO A 322 -9.52 29.71 -14.84
CA PRO A 322 -10.63 28.83 -14.56
C PRO A 322 -11.67 28.94 -15.68
N CYS A 323 -11.96 27.80 -16.33
CA CYS A 323 -12.96 27.71 -17.37
C CYS A 323 -14.37 28.01 -16.83
N GLU A 324 -15.31 28.41 -17.71
CA GLU A 324 -16.72 28.69 -17.36
C GLU A 324 -17.54 27.42 -16.94
N GLU A 325 -16.92 26.28 -16.83
CA GLU A 325 -17.53 25.08 -16.24
C GLU A 325 -18.02 25.34 -14.81
N THR A 326 -19.03 24.57 -14.39
CA THR A 326 -19.54 24.68 -13.01
C THR A 326 -18.40 24.63 -12.02
N LYS A 327 -18.34 25.56 -11.08
CA LYS A 327 -17.28 25.65 -10.03
C LYS A 327 -16.96 24.30 -9.40
N LYS A 328 -17.95 23.43 -9.25
CA LYS A 328 -17.81 22.10 -8.68
C LYS A 328 -17.01 21.14 -9.57
N SER A 329 -17.29 21.11 -10.87
CA SER A 329 -16.56 20.24 -11.83
C SER A 329 -15.08 20.62 -11.87
N MET A 330 -14.78 21.92 -11.93
CA MET A 330 -13.42 22.45 -11.96
C MET A 330 -12.65 22.14 -10.67
N TYR A 331 -13.30 22.23 -9.51
CA TYR A 331 -12.72 21.88 -8.21
C TYR A 331 -12.18 20.44 -8.20
N TYR A 332 -12.99 19.47 -8.67
CA TYR A 332 -12.54 18.07 -8.76
C TYR A 332 -11.44 17.88 -9.80
N THR A 333 -11.53 18.53 -10.97
CA THR A 333 -10.50 18.42 -12.02
C THR A 333 -9.14 18.91 -11.52
N LYS A 334 -9.06 19.98 -10.73
CA LYS A 334 -7.81 20.46 -10.12
C LYS A 334 -7.14 19.38 -9.24
N PHE A 335 -7.92 18.70 -8.40
CA PHE A 335 -7.41 17.59 -7.59
C PHE A 335 -6.91 16.42 -8.43
N ILE A 336 -7.68 16.01 -9.46
CA ILE A 336 -7.31 14.90 -10.35
C ILE A 336 -5.97 15.17 -11.02
N VAL A 337 -5.83 16.34 -11.65
CA VAL A 337 -4.61 16.69 -12.39
C VAL A 337 -3.41 16.87 -11.44
N LYS A 338 -3.62 17.49 -10.26
CA LYS A 338 -2.57 17.64 -9.25
C LYS A 338 -2.08 16.29 -8.74
N ARG A 339 -3.00 15.36 -8.47
CA ARG A 339 -2.68 14.00 -8.04
C ARG A 339 -1.84 13.25 -9.07
N ASP A 340 -2.29 13.25 -10.32
CA ASP A 340 -1.65 12.49 -11.40
C ASP A 340 -0.27 13.07 -11.74
N LYS A 341 -0.11 14.40 -11.61
CA LYS A 341 1.20 15.06 -11.63
C LYS A 341 2.12 14.50 -10.53
N LYS A 342 1.64 14.41 -9.28
CA LYS A 342 2.41 13.87 -8.15
C LYS A 342 2.81 12.41 -8.35
N ILE A 343 1.96 11.60 -8.95
CA ILE A 343 2.26 10.20 -9.27
C ILE A 343 3.45 10.11 -10.23
N LEU A 344 3.43 10.87 -11.33
CA LEU A 344 4.49 10.84 -12.32
C LEU A 344 5.79 11.47 -11.81
N GLU A 345 5.72 12.55 -11.01
CA GLU A 345 6.88 13.12 -10.33
C GLU A 345 7.56 12.04 -9.48
N LYS A 346 6.79 11.38 -8.59
CA LYS A 346 7.32 10.33 -7.71
C LYS A 346 7.91 9.14 -8.45
N TYR A 347 7.26 8.71 -9.53
CA TYR A 347 7.76 7.63 -10.35
C TYR A 347 9.11 7.96 -11.02
N LEU A 348 9.25 9.18 -11.54
CA LEU A 348 10.46 9.63 -12.22
C LEU A 348 11.63 9.93 -11.26
N GLU A 349 11.35 10.30 -10.02
CA GLU A 349 12.36 10.48 -8.96
C GLU A 349 13.02 9.15 -8.56
N ASN A 350 12.29 8.05 -8.66
CA ASN A 350 12.76 6.72 -8.24
C ASN A 350 13.50 5.96 -9.34
N LYS A 351 13.67 6.55 -10.54
CA LYS A 351 14.39 6.00 -11.71
C LYS A 351 15.64 6.77 -12.05
#